data_655a6fbd5072f59a269b008b5573c244
#
_entry.id   655a6fbd5072f59a269b008b5573c244
#
_cell.length_a   1.000
_cell.length_b   1.000
_cell.length_c   1.000
_cell.angle_alpha   90.00
_cell.angle_beta   90.00
_cell.angle_gamma   90.00
#
_symmetry.space_group_name_H-M   'P 1'
#
loop_
_entity.id
_entity.type
_entity.pdbx_description
1 polymer ?
#
loop_
_entity_poly.entity_id
_entity_poly.type
_entity_poly.pdbx_seq_one_letter_code
_entity_poly.pdbx_strand_id
1 'polypeptide(L)'
;MKIRHIITLLTVLGCLVCKAQTPAFPGAEGFGMYTTGGRGGQVYHVTTLEDGTQEGTFRWACNKSGTRTMVFDVSGTIVLQSELKIKNGNVTIAGQSAPGDGICIANYPFVIACKNIIIRYMRFRLGNQALKVNPSAHEGDGLGGMDSENIIIDHCSVSWSIDECLSVYGSKNITVQWCIASQSLNNAGHSKGAHGYGGNWGGSGATYHHNLIAHHISRTPRLGPRPGTQTDERMDMRNNVIYNWIDNGVYGGEGMNVNIVNNYYKPGPDTKTGAKGMRIASPGIRTTDYTKHDSSSPNQWDKMWHVWGKYYVDGNVNTKYPQVTEDNWTYGIYNQIENSKVDNTFTQETKDTMRISLPISFEAVTTHTAEEAFERVLDYAGASLYRDALDEVIVNDTRNGETTYTGSGCKRGIINSQDDLKPEGAGDDWSAWPELKSKAAPSDTDGDGMPDDWELQHGLDPNHPEDGKAADSQYTNLEIYLNELVEKITTDQMAGGVVLSGQQTTGIIVPFRSRIFPTSNRVYTLNGSQVGANYKGVVIVNGQKKIQK
;
A
#
# COMPACT_ATOMS: atom_id res chain seq x y z
N MET A 1 -43.76 -18.06 -63.04
CA MET A 1 -42.31 -18.13 -62.72
C MET A 1 -42.02 -17.07 -61.68
N LYS A 2 -41.89 -17.44 -60.41
CA LYS A 2 -41.62 -16.52 -59.29
C LYS A 2 -40.15 -16.65 -58.87
N ILE A 3 -39.39 -15.60 -59.07
CA ILE A 3 -37.99 -15.49 -58.66
C ILE A 3 -37.98 -15.14 -57.16
N ARG A 4 -37.41 -16.06 -56.35
CA ARG A 4 -37.17 -15.82 -54.93
C ARG A 4 -35.78 -15.18 -54.80
N HIS A 5 -35.76 -13.94 -54.26
CA HIS A 5 -34.53 -13.29 -53.85
C HIS A 5 -34.14 -13.84 -52.49
N ILE A 6 -33.01 -14.53 -52.40
CA ILE A 6 -32.38 -14.91 -51.16
C ILE A 6 -31.45 -13.75 -50.74
N ILE A 7 -31.84 -13.02 -49.69
CA ILE A 7 -31.00 -12.03 -49.07
C ILE A 7 -30.10 -12.76 -48.06
N THR A 8 -28.82 -12.92 -48.39
CA THR A 8 -27.82 -13.44 -47.49
C THR A 8 -27.40 -12.28 -46.55
N LEU A 9 -27.85 -12.36 -45.30
CA LEU A 9 -27.42 -11.43 -44.25
C LEU A 9 -26.02 -11.85 -43.76
N LEU A 10 -24.97 -11.17 -44.18
CA LEU A 10 -23.62 -11.33 -43.66
C LEU A 10 -23.56 -10.62 -42.29
N THR A 11 -23.69 -11.37 -41.22
CA THR A 11 -23.37 -10.92 -39.87
C THR A 11 -21.85 -10.88 -39.73
N VAL A 12 -21.29 -9.67 -39.86
CA VAL A 12 -19.90 -9.42 -39.47
C VAL A 12 -19.85 -9.44 -37.94
N LEU A 13 -19.45 -10.58 -37.38
CA LEU A 13 -19.14 -10.72 -35.97
C LEU A 13 -17.81 -10.00 -35.75
N GLY A 14 -17.85 -8.71 -35.47
CA GLY A 14 -16.70 -7.95 -35.00
C GLY A 14 -16.27 -8.52 -33.64
N CYS A 15 -15.24 -9.35 -33.62
CA CYS A 15 -14.54 -9.67 -32.38
C CYS A 15 -13.99 -8.35 -31.83
N LEU A 16 -14.69 -7.74 -30.89
CA LEU A 16 -14.12 -6.77 -29.97
C LEU A 16 -13.03 -7.52 -29.19
N VAL A 17 -11.80 -7.43 -29.68
CA VAL A 17 -10.63 -7.80 -28.89
C VAL A 17 -10.58 -6.78 -27.74
N CYS A 18 -11.20 -7.14 -26.61
CA CYS A 18 -11.05 -6.40 -25.39
C CYS A 18 -9.57 -6.53 -25.00
N LYS A 19 -8.74 -5.54 -25.36
CA LYS A 19 -7.36 -5.50 -24.84
C LYS A 19 -7.48 -5.43 -23.32
N ALA A 20 -6.93 -6.43 -22.64
CA ALA A 20 -6.83 -6.39 -21.18
C ALA A 20 -6.09 -5.10 -20.79
N GLN A 21 -6.60 -4.40 -19.78
CA GLN A 21 -5.97 -3.18 -19.31
C GLN A 21 -4.59 -3.52 -18.72
N THR A 22 -3.57 -2.76 -19.09
CA THR A 22 -2.20 -2.96 -18.62
C THR A 22 -2.07 -2.52 -17.16
N PRO A 23 -1.58 -3.37 -16.26
CA PRO A 23 -1.27 -2.96 -14.89
C PRO A 23 -0.25 -1.81 -14.83
N ALA A 24 -0.18 -1.14 -13.70
CA ALA A 24 0.77 -0.05 -13.44
C ALA A 24 2.22 -0.52 -13.67
N PHE A 25 2.54 -1.72 -13.19
CA PHE A 25 3.81 -2.42 -13.34
C PHE A 25 3.59 -3.92 -13.05
N PRO A 26 4.53 -4.83 -13.36
CA PRO A 26 4.46 -6.22 -12.93
C PRO A 26 4.38 -6.32 -11.40
N GLY A 27 3.37 -7.04 -10.88
CA GLY A 27 3.12 -7.12 -9.44
C GLY A 27 2.26 -5.98 -8.87
N ALA A 28 1.73 -5.07 -9.70
CA ALA A 28 0.68 -4.15 -9.29
C ALA A 28 -0.64 -4.91 -9.11
N GLU A 29 -1.26 -4.80 -7.94
CA GLU A 29 -2.43 -5.57 -7.55
C GLU A 29 -3.52 -4.69 -6.93
N GLY A 30 -4.73 -5.24 -6.74
CA GLY A 30 -5.83 -4.55 -6.10
C GLY A 30 -6.48 -3.43 -6.94
N PHE A 31 -7.31 -2.62 -6.30
CA PHE A 31 -8.12 -1.62 -7.01
C PHE A 31 -7.31 -0.54 -7.73
N GLY A 32 -6.10 -0.23 -7.27
CA GLY A 32 -5.19 0.73 -7.90
C GLY A 32 -4.34 0.16 -9.03
N MET A 33 -4.43 -1.14 -9.33
CA MET A 33 -3.51 -1.86 -10.22
C MET A 33 -3.43 -1.30 -11.65
N TYR A 34 -4.45 -0.58 -12.10
CA TYR A 34 -4.48 -0.01 -13.44
C TYR A 34 -4.14 1.48 -13.49
N THR A 35 -3.56 2.01 -12.42
CA THR A 35 -3.02 3.39 -12.41
C THR A 35 -1.93 3.50 -13.47
N THR A 36 -2.05 4.47 -14.37
CA THR A 36 -1.08 4.62 -15.47
C THR A 36 0.10 5.52 -15.12
N GLY A 37 -0.06 6.37 -14.09
CA GLY A 37 1.00 7.28 -13.66
C GLY A 37 1.57 8.12 -14.79
N GLY A 38 2.88 8.10 -14.94
CA GLY A 38 3.65 8.85 -15.92
C GLY A 38 3.91 8.14 -17.25
N ARG A 39 3.24 7.00 -17.52
CA ARG A 39 3.49 6.16 -18.70
C ARG A 39 3.55 6.97 -20.02
N GLY A 40 4.68 6.85 -20.73
CA GLY A 40 4.91 7.50 -22.03
C GLY A 40 5.04 9.03 -21.95
N GLY A 41 5.18 9.60 -20.75
CA GLY A 41 5.34 11.03 -20.53
C GLY A 41 6.79 11.51 -20.59
N GLN A 42 7.00 12.77 -20.16
CA GLN A 42 8.33 13.36 -20.03
C GLN A 42 9.08 12.76 -18.85
N VAL A 43 10.37 12.67 -18.94
CA VAL A 43 11.26 12.26 -17.84
C VAL A 43 11.85 13.51 -17.17
N TYR A 44 11.90 13.51 -15.86
CA TYR A 44 12.51 14.55 -15.05
C TYR A 44 13.51 13.91 -14.09
N HIS A 45 14.77 14.31 -14.21
CA HIS A 45 15.87 13.85 -13.38
C HIS A 45 15.96 14.66 -12.10
N VAL A 46 16.02 13.97 -10.96
CA VAL A 46 16.35 14.57 -9.67
C VAL A 46 17.84 14.36 -9.45
N THR A 47 18.61 15.44 -9.63
CA THR A 47 20.08 15.40 -9.66
C THR A 47 20.75 15.95 -8.41
N THR A 48 19.95 16.47 -7.45
CA THR A 48 20.44 17.03 -6.19
C THR A 48 19.53 16.69 -5.01
N LEU A 49 20.11 16.65 -3.81
CA LEU A 49 19.37 16.47 -2.55
C LEU A 49 18.85 17.80 -1.96
N GLU A 50 19.10 18.93 -2.61
CA GLU A 50 18.58 20.21 -2.16
C GLU A 50 17.06 20.31 -2.35
N ASP A 51 16.37 20.99 -1.43
CA ASP A 51 14.97 21.35 -1.59
C ASP A 51 14.86 22.77 -2.19
N GLY A 52 14.23 22.88 -3.34
CA GLY A 52 14.09 24.15 -4.05
C GLY A 52 13.22 24.04 -5.29
N THR A 53 13.14 25.15 -6.05
CA THR A 53 12.35 25.24 -7.28
C THR A 53 13.21 25.24 -8.55
N GLN A 54 14.53 25.18 -8.41
CA GLN A 54 15.48 25.07 -9.51
C GLN A 54 15.45 23.66 -10.12
N GLU A 55 15.82 23.59 -11.39
CA GLU A 55 15.93 22.33 -12.13
C GLU A 55 16.84 21.33 -11.40
N GLY A 56 16.45 20.05 -11.45
CA GLY A 56 17.14 18.97 -10.76
C GLY A 56 16.72 18.74 -9.33
N THR A 57 15.91 19.62 -8.70
CA THR A 57 15.37 19.37 -7.36
C THR A 57 14.08 18.55 -7.42
N PHE A 58 13.83 17.76 -6.38
CA PHE A 58 12.60 16.96 -6.30
C PHE A 58 11.33 17.84 -6.30
N ARG A 59 11.32 18.96 -5.56
CA ARG A 59 10.20 19.92 -5.55
C ARG A 59 9.93 20.51 -6.93
N TRP A 60 10.97 20.84 -7.70
CA TRP A 60 10.83 21.31 -9.06
C TRP A 60 10.12 20.27 -9.94
N ALA A 61 10.56 19.01 -9.90
CA ALA A 61 9.95 17.91 -10.64
C ALA A 61 8.49 17.66 -10.23
N CYS A 62 8.17 17.74 -8.92
CA CYS A 62 6.81 17.64 -8.40
C CYS A 62 5.89 18.74 -8.93
N ASN A 63 6.41 19.95 -9.12
CA ASN A 63 5.64 21.12 -9.60
C ASN A 63 5.39 21.11 -11.12
N LYS A 64 6.07 20.26 -11.89
CA LYS A 64 5.82 20.13 -13.33
C LYS A 64 4.40 19.62 -13.59
N SER A 65 3.88 19.95 -14.76
CA SER A 65 2.58 19.49 -15.25
C SER A 65 2.75 18.53 -16.44
N GLY A 66 1.66 17.89 -16.83
CA GLY A 66 1.67 16.89 -17.89
C GLY A 66 2.04 15.49 -17.38
N THR A 67 1.94 14.51 -18.27
CA THR A 67 2.33 13.12 -18.00
C THR A 67 3.85 13.05 -17.85
N ARG A 68 4.31 12.46 -16.72
CA ARG A 68 5.75 12.47 -16.42
C ARG A 68 6.20 11.37 -15.49
N THR A 69 7.43 10.94 -15.65
CA THR A 69 8.16 10.06 -14.73
C THR A 69 9.33 10.82 -14.11
N MET A 70 9.48 10.70 -12.79
CA MET A 70 10.62 11.24 -12.06
C MET A 70 11.59 10.10 -11.78
N VAL A 71 12.83 10.25 -12.21
CA VAL A 71 13.96 9.36 -11.93
C VAL A 71 14.99 10.11 -11.08
N PHE A 72 15.84 9.37 -10.37
CA PHE A 72 16.81 9.93 -9.44
C PHE A 72 18.23 9.55 -9.88
N ASP A 73 19.09 10.56 -10.01
CA ASP A 73 20.51 10.43 -10.32
C ASP A 73 21.39 10.53 -9.05
N VAL A 74 20.74 10.64 -7.90
CA VAL A 74 21.37 10.73 -6.59
C VAL A 74 20.65 9.84 -5.58
N SER A 75 21.36 9.38 -4.56
CA SER A 75 20.78 8.78 -3.35
C SER A 75 21.06 9.66 -2.15
N GLY A 76 20.16 9.65 -1.16
CA GLY A 76 20.33 10.42 0.06
C GLY A 76 19.03 10.95 0.63
N THR A 77 19.13 11.86 1.60
CA THR A 77 17.99 12.47 2.27
C THR A 77 17.76 13.90 1.77
N ILE A 78 16.60 14.14 1.20
CA ILE A 78 16.11 15.47 0.81
C ILE A 78 15.37 16.07 2.00
N VAL A 79 15.95 17.10 2.63
CA VAL A 79 15.38 17.78 3.79
C VAL A 79 14.49 18.92 3.32
N LEU A 80 13.19 18.70 3.33
CA LEU A 80 12.22 19.70 2.89
C LEU A 80 12.24 20.93 3.81
N GLN A 81 12.07 22.11 3.20
CA GLN A 81 11.97 23.41 3.91
C GLN A 81 10.53 23.84 4.15
N SER A 82 9.57 23.17 3.54
CA SER A 82 8.13 23.37 3.71
C SER A 82 7.37 22.15 3.20
N GLU A 83 6.09 22.04 3.56
CA GLU A 83 5.20 21.00 3.01
C GLU A 83 5.35 20.89 1.47
N LEU A 84 5.45 19.68 0.98
CA LEU A 84 5.47 19.39 -0.45
C LEU A 84 4.18 18.71 -0.87
N LYS A 85 3.33 19.47 -1.56
CA LYS A 85 2.05 19.00 -2.08
C LYS A 85 2.13 18.80 -3.58
N ILE A 86 2.05 17.53 -4.04
CA ILE A 86 1.99 17.22 -5.47
C ILE A 86 0.56 17.40 -5.99
N LYS A 87 0.36 18.43 -6.83
CA LYS A 87 -0.96 18.86 -7.33
C LYS A 87 -1.24 18.40 -8.76
N ASN A 88 -0.20 18.13 -9.54
CA ASN A 88 -0.30 17.74 -10.95
C ASN A 88 -0.19 16.23 -11.07
N GLY A 89 -1.24 15.59 -11.54
CA GLY A 89 -1.32 14.14 -11.71
C GLY A 89 -0.64 13.62 -12.98
N ASN A 90 -0.99 12.37 -13.34
CA ASN A 90 -0.35 11.60 -14.40
C ASN A 90 1.17 11.51 -14.15
N VAL A 91 1.55 11.01 -12.99
CA VAL A 91 2.93 11.03 -12.54
C VAL A 91 3.37 9.71 -11.94
N THR A 92 4.60 9.31 -12.26
CA THR A 92 5.32 8.22 -11.59
C THR A 92 6.53 8.79 -10.86
N ILE A 93 6.70 8.42 -9.59
CA ILE A 93 7.89 8.70 -8.79
C ILE A 93 8.62 7.36 -8.60
N ALA A 94 9.73 7.19 -9.31
CA ALA A 94 10.46 5.94 -9.42
C ALA A 94 11.70 5.94 -8.51
N GLY A 95 11.50 5.78 -7.18
CA GLY A 95 12.59 5.76 -6.21
C GLY A 95 13.61 4.64 -6.43
N GLN A 96 13.22 3.56 -7.11
CA GLN A 96 14.11 2.44 -7.46
C GLN A 96 15.21 2.81 -8.47
N SER A 97 15.09 3.95 -9.18
CA SER A 97 16.14 4.42 -10.09
C SER A 97 17.33 5.04 -9.38
N ALA A 98 17.20 5.39 -8.10
CA ALA A 98 18.26 6.07 -7.35
C ALA A 98 19.55 5.23 -7.24
N PRO A 99 20.72 5.78 -7.61
CA PRO A 99 21.96 5.03 -7.66
C PRO A 99 22.58 4.88 -6.26
N GLY A 100 22.44 3.72 -5.63
CA GLY A 100 22.94 3.45 -4.27
C GLY A 100 21.84 3.07 -3.31
N ASP A 101 21.76 3.78 -2.17
CA ASP A 101 20.92 3.35 -1.05
C ASP A 101 19.48 3.91 -1.11
N GLY A 102 19.14 4.65 -2.19
CA GLY A 102 17.80 5.17 -2.43
C GLY A 102 17.54 6.56 -1.85
N ILE A 103 16.29 7.02 -1.87
CA ILE A 103 15.87 8.38 -1.50
C ILE A 103 15.01 8.38 -0.25
N CYS A 104 15.26 9.36 0.62
CA CYS A 104 14.44 9.71 1.77
C CYS A 104 13.98 11.17 1.67
N ILE A 105 12.69 11.41 1.91
CA ILE A 105 12.10 12.74 2.08
C ILE A 105 11.90 12.98 3.58
N ALA A 106 12.42 14.08 4.10
CA ALA A 106 12.45 14.37 5.54
C ALA A 106 11.90 15.75 5.88
N ASN A 107 11.60 15.97 7.17
CA ASN A 107 11.32 17.23 7.84
C ASN A 107 9.91 17.83 7.65
N TYR A 108 9.29 17.70 6.49
CA TYR A 108 7.91 18.18 6.24
C TYR A 108 7.08 17.12 5.51
N PRO A 109 5.74 17.22 5.62
CA PRO A 109 4.82 16.29 4.96
C PRO A 109 4.97 16.25 3.44
N PHE A 110 4.79 15.05 2.87
CA PHE A 110 4.56 14.87 1.44
C PHE A 110 3.08 14.53 1.19
N VAL A 111 2.36 15.41 0.48
CA VAL A 111 0.91 15.32 0.33
C VAL A 111 0.52 15.04 -1.12
N ILE A 112 -0.21 13.95 -1.34
CA ILE A 112 -0.84 13.62 -2.62
C ILE A 112 -2.13 14.44 -2.76
N ALA A 113 -2.15 15.38 -3.71
CA ALA A 113 -3.31 16.22 -4.02
C ALA A 113 -3.64 16.17 -5.52
N CYS A 114 -3.33 15.05 -6.16
CA CYS A 114 -3.52 14.82 -7.59
C CYS A 114 -4.09 13.42 -7.84
N LYS A 115 -4.57 13.21 -9.07
CA LYS A 115 -5.05 11.91 -9.55
C LYS A 115 -3.99 11.23 -10.40
N ASN A 116 -4.10 9.92 -10.51
CA ASN A 116 -3.26 9.08 -11.35
C ASN A 116 -1.77 9.20 -11.00
N ILE A 117 -1.41 8.66 -9.83
CA ILE A 117 -0.05 8.71 -9.30
C ILE A 117 0.45 7.32 -8.90
N ILE A 118 1.69 7.03 -9.28
CA ILE A 118 2.48 5.87 -8.87
C ILE A 118 3.66 6.36 -8.02
N ILE A 119 3.85 5.79 -6.83
CA ILE A 119 5.02 6.08 -5.97
C ILE A 119 5.64 4.75 -5.58
N ARG A 120 6.93 4.55 -5.90
CA ARG A 120 7.63 3.29 -5.64
C ARG A 120 8.99 3.51 -4.98
N TYR A 121 9.34 2.64 -4.02
CA TYR A 121 10.65 2.54 -3.37
C TYR A 121 11.16 3.86 -2.74
N MET A 122 10.26 4.69 -2.23
CA MET A 122 10.59 5.96 -1.55
C MET A 122 10.54 5.79 -0.04
N ARG A 123 11.31 6.61 0.67
CA ARG A 123 11.19 6.77 2.13
C ARG A 123 10.64 8.15 2.46
N PHE A 124 9.76 8.22 3.45
CA PHE A 124 9.19 9.45 4.00
C PHE A 124 9.37 9.40 5.51
N ARG A 125 10.40 10.07 6.01
CA ARG A 125 10.75 10.09 7.44
C ARG A 125 10.63 11.52 7.96
N LEU A 126 9.41 11.88 8.36
CA LEU A 126 9.03 13.23 8.69
C LEU A 126 9.90 13.80 9.82
N GLY A 127 9.80 13.26 11.01
CA GLY A 127 10.47 13.78 12.19
C GLY A 127 9.82 15.06 12.71
N ASN A 128 10.30 15.58 13.86
CA ASN A 128 9.78 16.79 14.47
C ASN A 128 10.78 17.96 14.53
N GLN A 129 11.81 17.96 13.68
CA GLN A 129 12.81 19.02 13.70
C GLN A 129 12.22 20.41 13.36
N ALA A 130 11.35 20.47 12.35
CA ALA A 130 10.66 21.71 12.00
C ALA A 130 9.84 22.27 13.18
N LEU A 131 9.18 21.40 13.95
CA LEU A 131 8.38 21.79 15.13
C LEU A 131 9.24 22.30 16.30
N LYS A 132 10.49 21.85 16.44
CA LYS A 132 11.43 22.38 17.44
C LYS A 132 11.83 23.82 17.14
N VAL A 133 11.86 24.20 15.86
CA VAL A 133 12.16 25.58 15.41
C VAL A 133 10.88 26.42 15.38
N ASN A 134 9.79 25.90 14.87
CA ASN A 134 8.50 26.56 14.79
C ASN A 134 7.39 25.58 15.19
N PRO A 135 6.83 25.67 16.41
CA PRO A 135 5.79 24.76 16.88
C PRO A 135 4.51 24.72 16.03
N SER A 136 4.33 25.64 15.12
CA SER A 136 3.20 25.70 14.19
C SER A 136 3.60 25.36 12.75
N ALA A 137 4.75 24.73 12.54
CA ALA A 137 5.27 24.44 11.20
C ALA A 137 4.35 23.48 10.42
N HIS A 138 3.89 22.42 11.06
CA HIS A 138 2.95 21.45 10.50
C HIS A 138 2.42 20.49 11.59
N GLU A 139 1.35 19.77 11.25
CA GLU A 139 0.80 18.68 12.07
C GLU A 139 0.53 17.46 11.15
N GLY A 140 1.45 17.18 10.22
CA GLY A 140 1.12 16.38 9.07
C GLY A 140 1.40 14.90 9.21
N ASP A 141 0.77 14.19 8.28
CA ASP A 141 1.07 12.79 7.95
C ASP A 141 2.46 12.66 7.31
N GLY A 142 3.05 11.49 7.41
CA GLY A 142 4.33 11.22 6.75
C GLY A 142 4.17 11.17 5.23
N LEU A 143 3.27 10.33 4.76
CA LEU A 143 2.79 10.26 3.37
C LEU A 143 1.27 10.18 3.41
N GLY A 144 0.60 11.19 2.90
CA GLY A 144 -0.85 11.29 2.97
C GLY A 144 -1.51 11.79 1.69
N GLY A 145 -2.81 11.51 1.58
CA GLY A 145 -3.66 12.01 0.50
C GLY A 145 -5.10 11.58 0.68
N MET A 146 -6.03 12.44 0.26
CA MET A 146 -7.46 12.16 0.33
C MET A 146 -8.21 12.76 -0.86
N ASP A 147 -9.44 12.29 -1.06
CA ASP A 147 -10.39 12.83 -2.04
C ASP A 147 -9.84 12.84 -3.49
N SER A 148 -9.11 11.80 -3.87
CA SER A 148 -8.45 11.65 -5.19
C SER A 148 -8.84 10.33 -5.87
N GLU A 149 -8.12 9.91 -6.91
CA GLU A 149 -8.37 8.64 -7.60
C GLU A 149 -7.14 8.11 -8.35
N ASN A 150 -7.11 6.80 -8.58
CA ASN A 150 -6.05 6.08 -9.28
C ASN A 150 -4.69 6.32 -8.61
N ILE A 151 -4.51 5.69 -7.45
CA ILE A 151 -3.31 5.81 -6.63
C ILE A 151 -2.74 4.42 -6.39
N ILE A 152 -1.45 4.25 -6.64
CA ILE A 152 -0.71 3.07 -6.18
C ILE A 152 0.58 3.50 -5.49
N ILE A 153 0.77 3.02 -4.25
CA ILE A 153 1.97 3.21 -3.44
C ILE A 153 2.56 1.83 -3.18
N ASP A 154 3.79 1.64 -3.59
CA ASP A 154 4.45 0.35 -3.64
C ASP A 154 5.84 0.42 -3.02
N HIS A 155 6.16 -0.48 -2.09
CA HIS A 155 7.48 -0.57 -1.45
C HIS A 155 7.99 0.76 -0.87
N CYS A 156 7.14 1.49 -0.18
CA CYS A 156 7.54 2.72 0.50
C CYS A 156 7.68 2.51 2.01
N SER A 157 8.62 3.21 2.63
CA SER A 157 8.79 3.23 4.08
C SER A 157 8.41 4.59 4.64
N VAL A 158 7.51 4.62 5.64
CA VAL A 158 7.03 5.87 6.25
C VAL A 158 7.19 5.81 7.75
N SER A 159 7.82 6.84 8.35
CA SER A 159 8.09 6.88 9.79
C SER A 159 8.07 8.30 10.35
N TRP A 160 7.91 8.39 11.69
CA TRP A 160 8.09 9.61 12.48
C TRP A 160 7.11 10.73 12.11
N SER A 161 5.91 10.38 11.73
CA SER A 161 4.82 11.34 11.49
C SER A 161 4.36 12.02 12.79
N ILE A 162 3.74 13.18 12.65
CA ILE A 162 3.16 13.93 13.77
C ILE A 162 1.70 13.52 14.01
N ASP A 163 0.96 13.16 12.95
CA ASP A 163 -0.37 12.54 13.02
C ASP A 163 -0.26 11.09 12.50
N GLU A 164 -0.73 10.74 11.33
CA GLU A 164 -0.62 9.40 10.77
C GLU A 164 0.67 9.20 9.94
N CYS A 165 1.21 7.98 9.96
CA CYS A 165 2.33 7.64 9.07
C CYS A 165 1.89 7.59 7.61
N LEU A 166 0.97 6.69 7.28
CA LEU A 166 0.57 6.41 5.90
C LEU A 166 -0.95 6.46 5.77
N SER A 167 -1.46 7.60 5.32
CA SER A 167 -2.90 7.89 5.23
C SER A 167 -3.33 8.20 3.81
N VAL A 168 -3.84 7.20 3.08
CA VAL A 168 -4.50 7.41 1.79
C VAL A 168 -5.92 6.88 1.89
N TYR A 169 -6.91 7.77 1.83
CA TYR A 169 -8.30 7.41 2.09
C TYR A 169 -9.30 8.33 1.39
N GLY A 170 -10.59 7.93 1.36
CA GLY A 170 -11.64 8.71 0.73
C GLY A 170 -11.44 8.94 -0.77
N SER A 171 -10.62 8.14 -1.40
CA SER A 171 -10.27 8.20 -2.81
C SER A 171 -10.82 6.98 -3.56
N LYS A 172 -10.67 6.96 -4.88
CA LYS A 172 -11.13 5.85 -5.72
C LYS A 172 -9.96 5.11 -6.34
N ASN A 173 -10.09 3.80 -6.49
CA ASN A 173 -9.06 2.94 -7.10
C ASN A 173 -7.69 3.13 -6.44
N ILE A 174 -7.61 2.75 -5.16
CA ILE A 174 -6.38 2.85 -4.37
C ILE A 174 -5.75 1.47 -4.21
N THR A 175 -4.43 1.41 -4.29
CA THR A 175 -3.64 0.30 -3.73
C THR A 175 -2.46 0.86 -2.93
N VAL A 176 -2.29 0.35 -1.71
CA VAL A 176 -1.07 0.50 -0.90
C VAL A 176 -0.56 -0.90 -0.63
N GLN A 177 0.60 -1.22 -1.17
CA GLN A 177 1.15 -2.57 -1.13
C GLN A 177 2.62 -2.57 -0.73
N TRP A 178 3.02 -3.60 0.03
CA TRP A 178 4.40 -3.84 0.41
C TRP A 178 5.09 -2.65 1.06
N CYS A 179 4.35 -1.85 1.85
CA CYS A 179 4.89 -0.67 2.53
C CYS A 179 5.19 -0.96 4.00
N ILE A 180 6.07 -0.14 4.60
CA ILE A 180 6.27 -0.08 6.04
C ILE A 180 5.72 1.26 6.54
N ALA A 181 4.82 1.23 7.53
CA ALA A 181 4.41 2.37 8.33
C ALA A 181 4.83 2.11 9.78
N SER A 182 5.75 2.91 10.31
CA SER A 182 6.33 2.60 11.63
C SER A 182 6.67 3.83 12.46
N GLN A 183 6.66 3.67 13.79
CA GLN A 183 7.16 4.65 14.76
C GLN A 183 6.62 6.06 14.55
N SER A 184 5.30 6.24 14.40
CA SER A 184 4.70 7.57 14.50
C SER A 184 5.01 8.19 15.86
N LEU A 185 5.29 9.51 15.89
CA LEU A 185 5.71 10.22 17.09
C LEU A 185 4.51 10.49 17.99
N ASN A 186 4.59 10.07 19.26
CA ASN A 186 3.45 10.17 20.18
C ASN A 186 3.18 11.60 20.68
N ASN A 187 4.14 12.20 21.38
CA ASN A 187 3.98 13.56 21.93
C ASN A 187 4.97 14.50 21.26
N ALA A 188 4.72 14.83 20.01
CA ALA A 188 5.64 15.51 19.12
C ALA A 188 5.27 16.97 18.82
N GLY A 189 4.22 17.53 19.46
CA GLY A 189 3.81 18.91 19.28
C GLY A 189 2.52 19.12 18.49
N HIS A 190 1.75 18.09 18.22
CA HIS A 190 0.41 18.23 17.61
C HIS A 190 -0.52 19.04 18.52
N SER A 191 -1.31 20.00 17.98
CA SER A 191 -2.17 20.91 18.73
C SER A 191 -3.26 20.21 19.55
N LYS A 192 -3.70 19.03 19.13
CA LYS A 192 -4.66 18.17 19.85
C LYS A 192 -4.02 17.31 20.94
N GLY A 193 -2.72 17.46 21.22
CA GLY A 193 -1.99 16.67 22.18
C GLY A 193 -1.35 15.41 21.59
N ALA A 194 -1.14 14.38 22.42
CA ALA A 194 -0.48 13.16 22.03
C ALA A 194 -1.21 12.43 20.89
N HIS A 195 -0.48 12.02 19.86
CA HIS A 195 -0.93 11.29 18.69
C HIS A 195 -0.13 9.97 18.54
N GLY A 196 0.52 9.71 17.45
CA GLY A 196 1.31 8.48 17.23
C GLY A 196 0.49 7.41 16.51
N TYR A 197 0.01 7.74 15.32
CA TYR A 197 -0.95 6.92 14.59
C TYR A 197 -0.35 6.27 13.34
N GLY A 198 -0.81 5.04 13.04
CA GLY A 198 -0.34 4.28 11.87
C GLY A 198 -0.89 4.82 10.56
N GLY A 199 -2.20 4.85 10.39
CA GLY A 199 -2.80 5.33 9.15
C GLY A 199 -4.32 5.39 9.17
N ASN A 200 -4.88 6.20 8.29
CA ASN A 200 -6.30 6.27 8.00
C ASN A 200 -6.55 5.71 6.60
N TRP A 201 -7.27 4.59 6.49
CA TRP A 201 -7.44 3.80 5.28
C TRP A 201 -8.93 3.66 4.93
N GLY A 202 -9.25 3.73 3.64
CA GLY A 202 -10.60 3.60 3.12
C GLY A 202 -10.72 4.18 1.72
N GLY A 203 -11.85 3.98 1.07
CA GLY A 203 -12.10 4.51 -0.26
C GLY A 203 -13.16 3.72 -1.04
N SER A 204 -13.56 4.27 -2.17
CA SER A 204 -14.42 3.61 -3.13
C SER A 204 -13.59 2.70 -4.05
N GLY A 205 -13.33 1.47 -3.61
CA GLY A 205 -12.35 0.56 -4.18
C GLY A 205 -10.94 0.88 -3.67
N ALA A 206 -10.57 0.30 -2.50
CA ALA A 206 -9.27 0.48 -1.89
C ALA A 206 -8.71 -0.86 -1.42
N THR A 207 -7.48 -1.17 -1.80
CA THR A 207 -6.75 -2.36 -1.39
C THR A 207 -5.51 -1.97 -0.61
N TYR A 208 -5.35 -2.58 0.56
CA TYR A 208 -4.16 -2.44 1.41
C TYR A 208 -3.66 -3.83 1.74
N HIS A 209 -2.54 -4.22 1.12
CA HIS A 209 -2.04 -5.58 1.29
C HIS A 209 -0.53 -5.67 1.47
N HIS A 210 -0.10 -6.68 2.22
CA HIS A 210 1.30 -6.97 2.49
C HIS A 210 2.09 -5.78 3.07
N ASN A 211 1.44 -4.97 3.91
CA ASN A 211 2.10 -3.86 4.59
C ASN A 211 2.50 -4.27 6.01
N LEU A 212 3.60 -3.71 6.51
CA LEU A 212 3.99 -3.76 7.91
C LEU A 212 3.55 -2.46 8.61
N ILE A 213 2.75 -2.59 9.67
CA ILE A 213 2.31 -1.47 10.52
C ILE A 213 2.83 -1.75 11.93
N ALA A 214 3.83 -0.97 12.39
CA ALA A 214 4.54 -1.28 13.61
C ALA A 214 4.80 -0.09 14.53
N HIS A 215 4.68 -0.29 15.84
CA HIS A 215 5.01 0.70 16.88
C HIS A 215 4.16 1.98 16.81
N HIS A 216 2.84 1.81 16.92
CA HIS A 216 1.89 2.92 16.94
C HIS A 216 1.00 2.89 18.18
N ILE A 217 0.61 4.07 18.66
CA ILE A 217 -0.38 4.17 19.74
C ILE A 217 -1.72 3.60 19.27
N SER A 218 -2.16 3.97 18.07
CA SER A 218 -3.48 3.65 17.54
C SER A 218 -3.51 3.72 16.01
N ARG A 219 -4.67 3.50 15.39
CA ARG A 219 -4.92 3.57 13.94
C ARG A 219 -4.01 2.63 13.13
N THR A 220 -4.12 1.33 13.42
CA THR A 220 -3.31 0.31 12.72
C THR A 220 -4.14 -0.64 11.80
N PRO A 221 -4.96 -0.11 10.89
CA PRO A 221 -5.31 1.30 10.66
C PRO A 221 -6.62 1.76 11.33
N ARG A 222 -6.96 3.05 11.24
CA ARG A 222 -8.35 3.50 11.29
C ARG A 222 -9.00 3.22 9.94
N LEU A 223 -10.18 2.61 9.95
CA LEU A 223 -11.03 2.47 8.78
C LEU A 223 -11.82 3.77 8.62
N GLY A 224 -11.42 4.62 7.65
CA GLY A 224 -11.81 6.01 7.59
C GLY A 224 -12.66 6.38 6.35
N PRO A 225 -14.01 6.31 6.42
CA PRO A 225 -14.83 6.81 5.33
C PRO A 225 -14.74 8.34 5.22
N ARG A 226 -14.96 8.85 4.01
CA ARG A 226 -15.03 10.29 3.73
C ARG A 226 -16.41 10.68 3.23
N PRO A 227 -16.84 11.93 3.38
CA PRO A 227 -18.15 12.37 2.87
C PRO A 227 -18.38 12.08 1.39
N GLY A 228 -17.33 12.17 0.56
CA GLY A 228 -17.40 11.91 -0.86
C GLY A 228 -17.55 10.43 -1.26
N THR A 229 -17.16 9.51 -0.38
CA THR A 229 -17.16 8.06 -0.62
C THR A 229 -18.06 7.28 0.34
N GLN A 230 -18.59 7.92 1.38
CA GLN A 230 -19.29 7.28 2.51
C GLN A 230 -20.41 6.29 2.15
N THR A 231 -21.00 6.41 0.97
CA THR A 231 -22.06 5.51 0.51
C THR A 231 -21.58 4.39 -0.41
N ASP A 232 -20.30 4.39 -0.79
CA ASP A 232 -19.67 3.40 -1.68
C ASP A 232 -18.29 2.98 -1.19
N GLU A 233 -18.03 3.07 0.11
CA GLU A 233 -16.78 2.61 0.70
C GLU A 233 -16.66 1.09 0.56
N ARG A 234 -15.60 0.66 -0.13
CA ARG A 234 -15.24 -0.74 -0.34
C ARG A 234 -13.75 -0.89 -0.14
N MET A 235 -13.37 -1.61 0.91
CA MET A 235 -11.98 -1.77 1.30
C MET A 235 -11.62 -3.24 1.43
N ASP A 236 -10.50 -3.62 0.83
CA ASP A 236 -9.88 -4.93 0.95
C ASP A 236 -8.55 -4.82 1.72
N MET A 237 -8.54 -5.31 2.95
CA MET A 237 -7.38 -5.33 3.84
C MET A 237 -6.91 -6.77 4.03
N ARG A 238 -5.80 -7.17 3.40
CA ARG A 238 -5.32 -8.55 3.45
C ARG A 238 -3.82 -8.68 3.59
N ASN A 239 -3.38 -9.76 4.23
CA ASN A 239 -1.97 -10.13 4.34
C ASN A 239 -1.06 -9.03 4.93
N ASN A 240 -1.62 -8.09 5.72
CA ASN A 240 -0.80 -7.12 6.43
C ASN A 240 -0.29 -7.70 7.75
N VAL A 241 0.84 -7.20 8.20
CA VAL A 241 1.42 -7.50 9.51
C VAL A 241 1.21 -6.30 10.42
N ILE A 242 0.55 -6.51 11.55
CA ILE A 242 0.29 -5.48 12.56
C ILE A 242 1.06 -5.85 13.82
N TYR A 243 2.02 -5.01 14.21
CA TYR A 243 2.90 -5.26 15.33
C TYR A 243 2.89 -4.13 16.36
N ASN A 244 2.89 -4.50 17.65
CA ASN A 244 3.11 -3.61 18.79
C ASN A 244 2.25 -2.33 18.79
N TRP A 245 0.94 -2.47 18.60
CA TRP A 245 -0.03 -1.38 18.81
C TRP A 245 -0.40 -1.27 20.29
N ILE A 246 -0.63 -0.07 20.80
CA ILE A 246 -0.95 0.11 22.23
C ILE A 246 -2.45 0.05 22.50
N ASP A 247 -3.23 0.90 21.84
CA ASP A 247 -4.63 1.12 22.19
C ASP A 247 -5.62 0.64 21.12
N ASN A 248 -6.24 1.54 20.37
CA ASN A 248 -7.13 1.16 19.30
C ASN A 248 -6.32 0.68 18.09
N GLY A 249 -6.29 -0.62 17.86
CA GLY A 249 -5.71 -1.22 16.67
C GLY A 249 -6.48 -0.82 15.41
N VAL A 250 -7.12 -1.79 14.76
CA VAL A 250 -8.05 -1.56 13.65
C VAL A 250 -9.41 -1.12 14.21
N TYR A 251 -9.93 0.03 13.77
CA TYR A 251 -11.23 0.51 14.25
C TYR A 251 -11.89 1.52 13.29
N GLY A 252 -13.16 1.83 13.51
CA GLY A 252 -13.94 2.75 12.68
C GLY A 252 -14.82 2.01 11.68
N GLY A 253 -14.73 2.38 10.40
CA GLY A 253 -15.47 1.72 9.34
C GLY A 253 -16.96 2.00 9.34
N GLU A 254 -17.34 3.20 9.76
CA GLU A 254 -18.71 3.65 9.85
C GLU A 254 -19.41 3.54 8.49
N GLY A 255 -20.30 2.55 8.34
CA GLY A 255 -21.03 2.27 7.10
C GLY A 255 -20.21 1.66 5.95
N MET A 256 -18.94 1.35 6.18
CA MET A 256 -18.06 0.78 5.15
C MET A 256 -18.36 -0.71 4.88
N ASN A 257 -17.99 -1.16 3.69
CA ASN A 257 -17.91 -2.58 3.34
C ASN A 257 -16.44 -3.01 3.32
N VAL A 258 -16.06 -3.96 4.16
CA VAL A 258 -14.64 -4.26 4.43
C VAL A 258 -14.37 -5.76 4.39
N ASN A 259 -13.32 -6.16 3.67
CA ASN A 259 -12.66 -7.45 3.84
C ASN A 259 -11.46 -7.29 4.79
N ILE A 260 -11.34 -8.16 5.79
CA ILE A 260 -10.17 -8.26 6.67
C ILE A 260 -9.72 -9.72 6.62
N VAL A 261 -8.72 -10.03 5.79
CA VAL A 261 -8.39 -11.40 5.39
C VAL A 261 -6.92 -11.71 5.56
N ASN A 262 -6.61 -12.80 6.22
CA ASN A 262 -5.26 -13.35 6.37
C ASN A 262 -4.22 -12.32 6.84
N ASN A 263 -4.61 -11.35 7.70
CA ASN A 263 -3.65 -10.45 8.33
C ASN A 263 -3.03 -11.12 9.57
N TYR A 264 -1.80 -10.74 9.87
CA TYR A 264 -1.04 -11.29 10.99
C TYR A 264 -0.91 -10.25 12.10
N TYR A 265 -1.60 -10.48 13.21
CA TYR A 265 -1.60 -9.61 14.40
C TYR A 265 -0.62 -10.18 15.41
N LYS A 266 0.47 -9.45 15.65
CA LYS A 266 1.49 -9.81 16.65
C LYS A 266 1.52 -8.79 17.78
N PRO A 267 0.80 -9.01 18.90
CA PRO A 267 0.89 -8.17 20.09
C PRO A 267 2.34 -8.09 20.57
N GLY A 268 2.89 -6.87 20.64
CA GLY A 268 4.26 -6.60 21.07
C GLY A 268 4.35 -6.22 22.55
N PRO A 269 5.54 -5.76 23.00
CA PRO A 269 5.82 -5.45 24.41
C PRO A 269 4.92 -4.38 25.02
N ASP A 270 4.37 -3.46 24.22
CA ASP A 270 3.52 -2.38 24.69
C ASP A 270 2.03 -2.60 24.39
N THR A 271 1.68 -3.65 23.66
CA THR A 271 0.28 -3.98 23.35
C THR A 271 -0.48 -4.32 24.61
N LYS A 272 -1.56 -3.58 24.89
CA LYS A 272 -2.44 -3.83 26.04
C LYS A 272 -3.07 -5.21 25.95
N THR A 273 -3.25 -5.85 27.09
CA THR A 273 -3.92 -7.15 27.20
C THR A 273 -5.45 -7.05 27.07
N GLY A 274 -6.12 -8.19 27.00
CA GLY A 274 -7.57 -8.28 26.90
C GLY A 274 -8.10 -7.80 25.55
N ALA A 275 -9.23 -7.12 25.55
CA ALA A 275 -9.93 -6.69 24.32
C ALA A 275 -9.06 -5.90 23.34
N LYS A 276 -8.08 -5.13 23.82
CA LYS A 276 -7.17 -4.36 22.95
C LYS A 276 -6.18 -5.29 22.23
N GLY A 277 -5.61 -6.26 22.91
CA GLY A 277 -4.68 -7.23 22.32
C GLY A 277 -5.36 -8.31 21.47
N MET A 278 -6.62 -8.63 21.76
CA MET A 278 -7.41 -9.59 20.98
C MET A 278 -8.04 -9.00 19.71
N ARG A 279 -8.05 -7.70 19.58
CA ARG A 279 -8.84 -7.00 18.56
C ARG A 279 -8.31 -7.25 17.14
N ILE A 280 -9.14 -7.85 16.30
CA ILE A 280 -8.98 -7.85 14.84
C ILE A 280 -9.55 -6.53 14.29
N ALA A 281 -10.77 -6.16 14.70
CA ALA A 281 -11.36 -4.87 14.36
C ALA A 281 -12.37 -4.42 15.41
N SER A 282 -12.63 -3.11 15.45
CA SER A 282 -13.63 -2.49 16.30
C SER A 282 -14.51 -1.55 15.47
N PRO A 283 -15.57 -2.06 14.85
CA PRO A 283 -16.53 -1.26 14.10
C PRO A 283 -17.13 -0.13 14.94
N GLY A 284 -17.39 1.00 14.27
CA GLY A 284 -18.06 2.16 14.83
C GLY A 284 -19.22 2.63 13.97
N ILE A 285 -19.92 3.65 14.45
CA ILE A 285 -20.96 4.37 13.70
C ILE A 285 -20.77 5.87 13.82
N ARG A 286 -21.44 6.63 12.96
CA ARG A 286 -21.61 8.06 13.14
C ARG A 286 -22.77 8.28 14.10
N THR A 287 -22.47 8.76 15.33
CA THR A 287 -23.46 9.01 16.38
C THR A 287 -24.27 10.28 16.09
N THR A 288 -25.38 10.49 16.81
CA THR A 288 -26.19 11.70 16.78
C THR A 288 -25.33 12.94 17.09
N ASP A 289 -24.47 12.88 18.10
CA ASP A 289 -23.55 13.97 18.44
C ASP A 289 -22.62 14.34 17.30
N TYR A 290 -22.14 13.35 16.57
CA TYR A 290 -21.20 13.53 15.47
C TYR A 290 -21.89 14.09 14.21
N THR A 291 -23.05 13.55 13.85
CA THR A 291 -23.81 13.94 12.65
C THR A 291 -24.65 15.18 12.84
N LYS A 292 -24.95 15.53 14.10
CA LYS A 292 -25.94 16.57 14.46
C LYS A 292 -27.34 16.23 13.88
N HIS A 293 -27.67 14.94 13.83
CA HIS A 293 -28.86 14.41 13.18
C HIS A 293 -30.17 15.06 13.68
N ASP A 294 -30.28 15.27 14.99
CA ASP A 294 -31.49 15.87 15.62
C ASP A 294 -31.46 17.41 15.62
N SER A 295 -30.48 18.04 14.98
CA SER A 295 -30.38 19.50 14.91
C SER A 295 -31.09 20.05 13.69
N SER A 296 -31.38 21.36 13.70
CA SER A 296 -31.91 22.08 12.53
C SER A 296 -30.91 22.17 11.36
N SER A 297 -29.65 21.79 11.59
CA SER A 297 -28.58 21.83 10.60
C SER A 297 -27.68 20.61 10.74
N PRO A 298 -28.15 19.43 10.30
CA PRO A 298 -27.31 18.23 10.23
C PRO A 298 -26.08 18.48 9.37
N ASN A 299 -24.98 17.82 9.70
CA ASN A 299 -23.75 17.98 8.92
C ASN A 299 -23.66 16.97 7.76
N GLN A 300 -22.57 17.05 6.98
CA GLN A 300 -22.32 16.20 5.82
C GLN A 300 -22.35 14.68 6.10
N TRP A 301 -22.28 14.27 7.37
CA TRP A 301 -22.28 12.86 7.80
C TRP A 301 -23.67 12.33 8.15
N ASP A 302 -24.72 13.13 8.06
CA ASP A 302 -26.07 12.76 8.46
C ASP A 302 -26.57 11.49 7.75
N LYS A 303 -26.22 11.29 6.48
CA LYS A 303 -26.55 10.07 5.73
C LYS A 303 -25.99 8.79 6.35
N MET A 304 -24.97 8.91 7.20
CA MET A 304 -24.32 7.78 7.89
C MET A 304 -24.73 7.67 9.34
N TRP A 305 -25.73 8.44 9.76
CA TRP A 305 -26.22 8.37 11.12
C TRP A 305 -26.69 6.95 11.46
N HIS A 306 -26.08 6.35 12.50
CA HIS A 306 -26.32 5.01 13.01
C HIS A 306 -26.22 3.88 11.95
N VAL A 307 -25.46 4.08 10.86
CA VAL A 307 -25.23 3.05 9.85
C VAL A 307 -24.00 2.22 10.24
N TRP A 308 -24.25 0.93 10.53
CA TRP A 308 -23.20 -0.06 10.76
C TRP A 308 -22.64 -0.56 9.42
N GLY A 309 -21.32 -0.76 9.35
CA GLY A 309 -20.64 -1.35 8.20
C GLY A 309 -20.95 -2.83 7.98
N LYS A 310 -20.41 -3.39 6.90
CA LYS A 310 -20.46 -4.82 6.58
C LYS A 310 -19.04 -5.37 6.50
N TYR A 311 -18.79 -6.51 7.13
CA TYR A 311 -17.46 -7.05 7.31
C TYR A 311 -17.40 -8.52 6.93
N TYR A 312 -16.48 -8.86 6.04
CA TYR A 312 -15.97 -10.21 5.84
C TYR A 312 -14.64 -10.33 6.59
N VAL A 313 -14.57 -11.21 7.57
CA VAL A 313 -13.39 -11.35 8.44
C VAL A 313 -13.04 -12.83 8.50
N ASP A 314 -11.87 -13.22 7.97
CA ASP A 314 -11.48 -14.61 7.85
C ASP A 314 -9.96 -14.79 7.79
N GLY A 315 -9.45 -15.90 8.33
CA GLY A 315 -8.06 -16.31 8.21
C GLY A 315 -7.03 -15.43 8.92
N ASN A 316 -7.47 -14.47 9.77
CA ASN A 316 -6.53 -13.62 10.50
C ASN A 316 -5.93 -14.35 11.69
N VAL A 317 -4.63 -14.21 11.88
CA VAL A 317 -3.89 -14.83 13.00
C VAL A 317 -3.59 -13.80 14.08
N ASN A 318 -3.83 -14.17 15.34
CA ASN A 318 -3.36 -13.42 16.50
C ASN A 318 -2.43 -14.31 17.33
N THR A 319 -1.14 -13.98 17.36
CA THR A 319 -0.09 -14.85 17.92
C THR A 319 -0.19 -15.06 19.42
N LYS A 320 -0.85 -14.16 20.14
CA LYS A 320 -0.97 -14.22 21.61
C LYS A 320 -2.29 -14.83 22.08
N TYR A 321 -3.31 -14.82 21.23
CA TYR A 321 -4.66 -15.23 21.60
C TYR A 321 -5.22 -16.27 20.60
N PRO A 322 -4.93 -17.58 20.78
CA PRO A 322 -5.32 -18.64 19.83
C PRO A 322 -6.81 -18.67 19.51
N GLN A 323 -7.67 -18.40 20.51
CA GLN A 323 -9.11 -18.35 20.29
C GLN A 323 -9.53 -17.29 19.26
N VAL A 324 -8.78 -16.20 19.12
CA VAL A 324 -9.03 -15.17 18.09
C VAL A 324 -8.69 -15.72 16.71
N THR A 325 -7.63 -16.50 16.61
CA THR A 325 -7.24 -17.17 15.36
C THR A 325 -8.27 -18.22 14.94
N GLU A 326 -8.78 -19.00 15.91
CA GLU A 326 -9.78 -20.04 15.66
C GLU A 326 -11.14 -19.46 15.24
N ASP A 327 -11.56 -18.34 15.85
CA ASP A 327 -12.81 -17.63 15.52
C ASP A 327 -12.58 -16.11 15.60
N ASN A 328 -12.18 -15.55 14.45
CA ASN A 328 -11.93 -14.13 14.32
C ASN A 328 -13.14 -13.27 14.66
N TRP A 329 -14.35 -13.76 14.33
CA TRP A 329 -15.57 -12.97 14.52
C TRP A 329 -15.97 -12.88 15.99
N THR A 330 -16.06 -14.01 16.64
CA THR A 330 -16.53 -14.07 18.04
C THR A 330 -15.57 -13.36 18.98
N TYR A 331 -14.26 -13.64 18.86
CA TYR A 331 -13.24 -13.16 19.80
C TYR A 331 -12.46 -11.94 19.34
N GLY A 332 -12.52 -11.59 18.05
CA GLY A 332 -11.73 -10.50 17.47
C GLY A 332 -12.49 -9.23 17.13
N ILE A 333 -13.83 -9.27 17.08
CA ILE A 333 -14.66 -8.10 16.71
C ILE A 333 -15.30 -7.48 17.95
N TYR A 334 -15.04 -6.19 18.16
CA TYR A 334 -15.47 -5.42 19.33
C TYR A 334 -16.27 -4.19 18.93
N ASN A 335 -17.02 -3.62 19.88
CA ASN A 335 -17.64 -2.31 19.71
C ASN A 335 -16.63 -1.19 19.98
N GLN A 336 -16.53 -0.21 19.09
CA GLN A 336 -15.72 0.97 19.32
C GLN A 336 -16.42 2.02 20.17
N ILE A 337 -17.72 2.17 19.99
CA ILE A 337 -18.52 3.26 20.59
C ILE A 337 -19.19 2.74 21.86
N GLU A 338 -19.15 3.53 22.93
CA GLU A 338 -19.88 3.22 24.16
C GLU A 338 -21.38 3.07 23.90
N ASN A 339 -22.01 2.05 24.46
CA ASN A 339 -23.42 1.77 24.24
C ASN A 339 -24.35 2.93 24.62
N SER A 340 -23.97 3.73 25.61
CA SER A 340 -24.71 4.95 26.00
C SER A 340 -24.76 6.01 24.89
N LYS A 341 -23.79 6.00 23.99
CA LYS A 341 -23.73 6.94 22.85
C LYS A 341 -24.38 6.41 21.58
N VAL A 342 -24.73 5.13 21.56
CA VAL A 342 -25.37 4.47 20.41
C VAL A 342 -26.75 3.93 20.76
N ASP A 343 -27.36 4.40 21.84
CA ASP A 343 -28.69 3.99 22.30
C ASP A 343 -28.80 2.46 22.50
N ASN A 344 -27.73 1.83 23.01
CA ASN A 344 -27.60 0.39 23.17
C ASN A 344 -27.75 -0.41 21.86
N THR A 345 -27.45 0.16 20.72
CA THR A 345 -27.64 -0.47 19.41
C THR A 345 -26.58 -1.51 19.07
N PHE A 346 -25.46 -1.58 19.79
CA PHE A 346 -24.45 -2.64 19.60
C PHE A 346 -24.80 -3.87 20.44
N THR A 347 -25.73 -4.64 19.95
CA THR A 347 -26.14 -5.92 20.50
C THR A 347 -25.44 -7.07 19.76
N GLN A 348 -25.65 -8.33 20.20
CA GLN A 348 -25.22 -9.50 19.44
C GLN A 348 -25.91 -9.54 18.06
N GLU A 349 -27.19 -9.20 17.99
CA GLU A 349 -27.93 -9.09 16.73
C GLU A 349 -27.30 -8.06 15.78
N THR A 350 -26.94 -6.87 16.27
CA THR A 350 -26.21 -5.86 15.49
C THR A 350 -24.89 -6.42 14.97
N LYS A 351 -24.12 -7.08 15.85
CA LYS A 351 -22.85 -7.72 15.47
C LYS A 351 -23.06 -8.78 14.38
N ASP A 352 -24.09 -9.60 14.49
CA ASP A 352 -24.42 -10.62 13.50
C ASP A 352 -24.85 -10.01 12.15
N THR A 353 -25.59 -8.89 12.17
CA THR A 353 -25.99 -8.20 10.93
C THR A 353 -24.83 -7.53 10.20
N MET A 354 -23.73 -7.21 10.88
CA MET A 354 -22.51 -6.69 10.25
C MET A 354 -21.70 -7.78 9.55
N ARG A 355 -21.84 -9.03 9.97
CA ARG A 355 -21.11 -10.16 9.38
C ARG A 355 -21.68 -10.53 8.03
N ILE A 356 -20.81 -10.64 7.04
CA ILE A 356 -21.15 -11.21 5.74
C ILE A 356 -20.37 -12.51 5.51
N SER A 357 -21.02 -13.48 4.87
CA SER A 357 -20.47 -14.83 4.64
C SER A 357 -19.58 -14.94 3.40
N LEU A 358 -19.62 -13.94 2.54
CA LEU A 358 -18.81 -13.85 1.31
C LEU A 358 -18.10 -12.51 1.30
N PRO A 359 -16.85 -12.46 0.79
CA PRO A 359 -16.13 -11.20 0.69
C PRO A 359 -16.86 -10.22 -0.23
N ILE A 360 -16.69 -8.93 0.05
CA ILE A 360 -17.09 -7.89 -0.90
C ILE A 360 -16.25 -8.01 -2.17
N SER A 361 -16.71 -7.39 -3.25
CA SER A 361 -15.93 -7.29 -4.50
C SER A 361 -14.55 -6.71 -4.26
N PHE A 362 -13.53 -7.36 -4.82
CA PHE A 362 -12.13 -6.93 -4.76
C PHE A 362 -11.42 -7.32 -6.07
N GLU A 363 -10.39 -6.58 -6.43
CA GLU A 363 -9.57 -6.85 -7.62
C GLU A 363 -8.49 -7.89 -7.32
N ALA A 364 -7.80 -8.36 -8.36
CA ALA A 364 -6.80 -9.41 -8.25
C ALA A 364 -5.69 -9.05 -7.25
N VAL A 365 -5.47 -9.93 -6.26
CA VAL A 365 -4.39 -9.83 -5.27
C VAL A 365 -3.81 -11.21 -5.00
N THR A 366 -2.48 -11.32 -5.05
CA THR A 366 -1.76 -12.48 -4.53
C THR A 366 -2.05 -12.60 -3.04
N THR A 367 -2.60 -13.73 -2.64
CA THR A 367 -3.06 -13.96 -1.27
C THR A 367 -2.29 -15.13 -0.68
N HIS A 368 -1.61 -14.89 0.41
CA HIS A 368 -0.90 -15.89 1.22
C HIS A 368 -1.75 -16.31 2.43
N THR A 369 -1.36 -17.38 3.11
CA THR A 369 -1.79 -17.57 4.51
C THR A 369 -1.25 -16.42 5.37
N ALA A 370 -1.82 -16.20 6.56
CA ALA A 370 -1.33 -15.11 7.42
C ALA A 370 0.13 -15.33 7.84
N GLU A 371 0.54 -16.57 8.06
CA GLU A 371 1.90 -16.96 8.44
C GLU A 371 2.89 -16.77 7.29
N GLU A 372 2.53 -17.17 6.07
CA GLU A 372 3.35 -16.91 4.89
C GLU A 372 3.46 -15.40 4.61
N ALA A 373 2.35 -14.66 4.75
CA ALA A 373 2.35 -13.21 4.63
C ALA A 373 3.31 -12.54 5.63
N PHE A 374 3.35 -13.04 6.88
CA PHE A 374 4.30 -12.53 7.89
C PHE A 374 5.74 -12.60 7.39
N GLU A 375 6.18 -13.76 6.89
CA GLU A 375 7.54 -13.91 6.38
C GLU A 375 7.79 -13.04 5.13
N ARG A 376 6.86 -13.03 4.17
CA ARG A 376 6.99 -12.23 2.94
C ARG A 376 7.03 -10.73 3.21
N VAL A 377 6.17 -10.24 4.08
CA VAL A 377 6.15 -8.82 4.47
C VAL A 377 7.46 -8.42 5.14
N LEU A 378 7.98 -9.24 6.06
CA LEU A 378 9.25 -8.94 6.71
C LEU A 378 10.44 -8.99 5.76
N ASP A 379 10.39 -9.83 4.74
CA ASP A 379 11.47 -9.94 3.76
C ASP A 379 11.43 -8.83 2.70
N TYR A 380 10.22 -8.37 2.28
CA TYR A 380 10.09 -7.54 1.08
C TYR A 380 9.42 -6.18 1.28
N ALA A 381 8.71 -5.91 2.37
CA ALA A 381 8.05 -4.61 2.56
C ALA A 381 9.03 -3.45 2.79
N GLY A 382 8.56 -2.22 2.51
CA GLY A 382 9.34 -1.00 2.57
C GLY A 382 10.19 -0.76 1.32
N ALA A 383 11.08 0.22 1.37
CA ALA A 383 12.05 0.50 0.30
C ALA A 383 13.14 -0.58 0.25
N SER A 384 12.72 -1.81 -0.04
CA SER A 384 13.47 -3.05 0.18
C SER A 384 14.52 -3.36 -0.89
N LEU A 385 14.60 -2.57 -1.98
CA LEU A 385 15.72 -2.65 -2.92
C LEU A 385 17.05 -2.39 -2.21
N TYR A 386 17.06 -1.43 -1.30
CA TYR A 386 18.06 -1.24 -0.28
C TYR A 386 17.33 -0.91 1.04
N ARG A 387 17.41 -1.79 2.03
CA ARG A 387 16.78 -1.56 3.33
C ARG A 387 17.72 -0.77 4.22
N ASP A 388 17.28 0.38 4.74
CA ASP A 388 18.10 1.18 5.65
C ASP A 388 18.08 0.65 7.10
N ALA A 389 18.97 1.18 7.95
CA ALA A 389 19.15 0.70 9.31
C ALA A 389 17.88 0.82 10.17
N LEU A 390 16.99 1.79 9.90
CA LEU A 390 15.73 1.90 10.64
C LEU A 390 14.77 0.77 10.25
N ASP A 391 14.57 0.54 8.95
CA ASP A 391 13.69 -0.53 8.49
C ASP A 391 14.20 -1.91 8.92
N GLU A 392 15.53 -2.12 8.94
CA GLU A 392 16.15 -3.35 9.49
C GLU A 392 15.77 -3.57 10.96
N VAL A 393 15.86 -2.54 11.78
CA VAL A 393 15.45 -2.62 13.20
C VAL A 393 13.97 -2.94 13.33
N ILE A 394 13.09 -2.23 12.61
CA ILE A 394 11.63 -2.44 12.66
C ILE A 394 11.26 -3.88 12.26
N VAL A 395 11.88 -4.38 11.20
CA VAL A 395 11.66 -5.76 10.74
C VAL A 395 12.15 -6.78 11.76
N ASN A 396 13.36 -6.59 12.33
CA ASN A 396 13.92 -7.49 13.33
C ASN A 396 13.11 -7.47 14.63
N ASP A 397 12.71 -6.29 15.11
CA ASP A 397 11.82 -6.16 16.27
C ASP A 397 10.49 -6.89 16.04
N THR A 398 9.90 -6.73 14.86
CA THR A 398 8.67 -7.43 14.49
C THR A 398 8.88 -8.94 14.44
N ARG A 399 9.99 -9.42 13.85
CA ARG A 399 10.31 -10.84 13.73
C ARG A 399 10.48 -11.48 15.10
N ASN A 400 11.20 -10.82 16.00
CA ASN A 400 11.53 -11.36 17.32
C ASN A 400 10.46 -11.09 18.38
N GLY A 401 9.57 -10.12 18.17
CA GLY A 401 8.55 -9.70 19.14
C GLY A 401 9.13 -8.80 20.24
N GLU A 402 10.08 -7.98 19.91
CA GLU A 402 10.85 -7.13 20.84
C GLU A 402 10.81 -5.64 20.39
N THR A 403 11.53 -4.81 21.14
CA THR A 403 11.76 -3.39 20.80
C THR A 403 13.22 -3.07 21.10
N THR A 404 13.94 -2.62 20.10
CA THR A 404 15.37 -2.32 20.20
C THR A 404 15.63 -0.97 20.85
N TYR A 405 14.73 -0.01 20.72
CA TYR A 405 14.92 1.35 21.19
C TYR A 405 14.20 1.60 22.52
N THR A 406 14.97 1.95 23.54
CA THR A 406 14.51 2.25 24.91
C THR A 406 15.02 3.60 25.41
N GLY A 407 14.97 4.64 24.56
CA GLY A 407 15.37 5.99 24.94
C GLY A 407 14.44 6.62 25.98
N SER A 408 14.75 7.83 26.46
CA SER A 408 13.99 8.53 27.51
C SER A 408 12.53 8.83 27.12
N GLY A 409 12.27 9.04 25.83
CA GLY A 409 10.93 9.21 25.26
C GLY A 409 10.34 7.93 24.69
N CYS A 410 11.10 6.84 24.64
CA CYS A 410 10.73 5.57 24.03
C CYS A 410 10.22 4.60 25.09
N LYS A 411 8.94 4.28 25.03
CA LYS A 411 8.34 3.24 25.87
C LYS A 411 8.03 2.04 24.99
N ARG A 412 8.93 1.06 25.01
CA ARG A 412 8.73 -0.23 24.33
C ARG A 412 8.38 -0.09 22.83
N GLY A 413 9.14 0.78 22.13
CA GLY A 413 8.98 1.05 20.69
C GLY A 413 8.21 2.32 20.35
N ILE A 414 7.54 2.96 21.31
CA ILE A 414 6.85 4.25 21.10
C ILE A 414 7.77 5.41 21.49
N ILE A 415 7.97 6.35 20.57
CA ILE A 415 8.86 7.50 20.72
C ILE A 415 8.08 8.81 20.60
N ASN A 416 8.62 9.89 21.18
CA ASN A 416 8.06 11.25 21.07
C ASN A 416 8.82 12.11 20.04
N SER A 417 10.05 11.74 19.77
CA SER A 417 10.93 12.40 18.81
C SER A 417 11.83 11.33 18.18
N GLN A 418 12.22 11.48 16.92
CA GLN A 418 13.26 10.66 16.32
C GLN A 418 14.60 10.76 17.09
N ASP A 419 14.81 11.86 17.84
CA ASP A 419 16.01 12.03 18.66
C ASP A 419 16.01 11.15 19.92
N ASP A 420 14.87 10.57 20.30
CA ASP A 420 14.81 9.56 21.37
C ASP A 420 15.58 8.27 21.00
N LEU A 421 15.93 8.12 19.73
CA LEU A 421 16.73 7.01 19.22
C LEU A 421 18.24 7.25 19.37
N LYS A 422 18.68 8.43 19.82
CA LYS A 422 20.11 8.77 19.96
C LYS A 422 20.76 7.79 20.94
N PRO A 423 21.78 7.03 20.48
CA PRO A 423 22.52 6.14 21.36
C PRO A 423 23.23 6.89 22.49
N GLU A 424 23.34 6.25 23.63
CA GLU A 424 24.13 6.80 24.73
C GLU A 424 25.59 7.02 24.30
N GLY A 425 26.12 8.22 24.54
CA GLY A 425 27.48 8.60 24.15
C GLY A 425 27.67 9.02 22.68
N ALA A 426 26.60 9.03 21.87
CA ALA A 426 26.70 9.58 20.52
C ALA A 426 26.98 11.08 20.52
N GLY A 427 27.81 11.55 19.60
CA GLY A 427 28.22 12.96 19.45
C GLY A 427 27.08 13.87 18.99
N ASP A 428 27.38 15.17 18.89
CA ASP A 428 26.40 16.18 18.46
C ASP A 428 26.12 16.12 16.95
N ASP A 429 26.97 15.45 16.22
CA ASP A 429 26.84 15.18 14.78
C ASP A 429 25.94 13.98 14.44
N TRP A 430 25.42 13.27 15.48
CA TRP A 430 24.51 12.15 15.26
C TRP A 430 23.19 12.59 14.63
N SER A 431 22.72 11.85 13.64
CA SER A 431 21.44 12.02 13.00
C SER A 431 20.56 10.78 13.17
N ALA A 432 19.27 10.99 13.45
CA ALA A 432 18.29 9.89 13.47
C ALA A 432 18.04 9.31 12.06
N TRP A 433 18.17 10.15 11.03
CA TRP A 433 18.00 9.69 9.65
C TRP A 433 19.21 8.83 9.25
N PRO A 434 18.97 7.58 8.84
CA PRO A 434 20.06 6.73 8.34
C PRO A 434 20.80 7.39 7.18
N GLU A 435 22.11 7.27 7.16
CA GLU A 435 22.92 7.66 6.01
C GLU A 435 22.56 6.80 4.80
N LEU A 436 22.25 7.42 3.68
CA LEU A 436 21.98 6.79 2.40
C LEU A 436 23.10 7.19 1.42
N LYS A 437 23.94 6.23 1.07
CA LYS A 437 25.11 6.48 0.22
C LYS A 437 24.70 6.53 -1.24
N SER A 438 25.11 7.61 -1.92
CA SER A 438 24.97 7.73 -3.37
C SER A 438 26.14 7.06 -4.08
N LYS A 439 25.86 6.42 -5.20
CA LYS A 439 26.85 6.05 -6.21
C LYS A 439 26.79 7.07 -7.36
N ALA A 440 27.74 7.01 -8.26
CA ALA A 440 27.64 7.74 -9.52
C ALA A 440 26.42 7.23 -10.30
N ALA A 441 25.61 8.14 -10.82
CA ALA A 441 24.53 7.76 -11.73
C ALA A 441 25.10 7.08 -12.98
N PRO A 442 24.44 6.07 -13.53
CA PRO A 442 24.78 5.57 -14.86
C PRO A 442 24.73 6.71 -15.90
N SER A 443 25.51 6.58 -16.98
CA SER A 443 25.40 7.50 -18.11
C SER A 443 24.02 7.34 -18.78
N ASP A 444 23.37 8.44 -19.05
CA ASP A 444 22.10 8.55 -19.78
C ASP A 444 22.26 9.80 -20.69
N THR A 445 22.68 9.56 -21.93
CA THR A 445 23.17 10.61 -22.83
C THR A 445 22.03 11.49 -23.36
N ASP A 446 20.86 10.92 -23.57
CA ASP A 446 19.71 11.65 -24.15
C ASP A 446 18.66 12.06 -23.11
N GLY A 447 18.82 11.60 -21.86
CA GLY A 447 18.01 12.02 -20.71
C GLY A 447 16.61 11.44 -20.71
N ASP A 448 16.42 10.24 -21.22
CA ASP A 448 15.12 9.56 -21.25
C ASP A 448 14.85 8.66 -20.05
N GLY A 449 15.82 8.57 -19.13
CA GLY A 449 15.75 7.84 -17.87
C GLY A 449 16.26 6.40 -17.95
N MET A 450 16.80 5.98 -19.08
CA MET A 450 17.45 4.69 -19.27
C MET A 450 18.97 4.86 -19.40
N PRO A 451 19.79 3.99 -18.78
CA PRO A 451 21.24 4.06 -18.97
C PRO A 451 21.67 3.65 -20.38
N ASP A 452 22.66 4.37 -20.94
CA ASP A 452 23.27 4.08 -22.26
C ASP A 452 23.62 2.59 -22.41
N ASP A 453 24.24 1.98 -21.38
CA ASP A 453 24.63 0.56 -21.42
C ASP A 453 23.42 -0.38 -21.46
N TRP A 454 22.32 -0.03 -20.79
CA TRP A 454 21.10 -0.82 -20.82
C TRP A 454 20.44 -0.73 -22.21
N GLU A 455 20.39 0.45 -22.79
CA GLU A 455 19.82 0.67 -24.11
C GLU A 455 20.58 -0.12 -25.19
N LEU A 456 21.92 -0.03 -25.19
CA LEU A 456 22.76 -0.80 -26.13
C LEU A 456 22.53 -2.32 -25.98
N GLN A 457 22.37 -2.83 -24.76
CA GLN A 457 22.08 -4.24 -24.52
C GLN A 457 20.70 -4.66 -25.06
N HIS A 458 19.76 -3.72 -25.12
CA HIS A 458 18.39 -3.96 -25.62
C HIS A 458 18.21 -3.54 -27.10
N GLY A 459 19.28 -3.10 -27.76
CA GLY A 459 19.27 -2.71 -29.17
C GLY A 459 18.61 -1.35 -29.44
N LEU A 460 18.59 -0.48 -28.44
CA LEU A 460 18.12 0.90 -28.48
C LEU A 460 19.29 1.87 -28.79
N ASP A 461 18.97 3.12 -29.06
CA ASP A 461 19.97 4.15 -29.41
C ASP A 461 20.09 5.18 -28.27
N PRO A 462 21.22 5.21 -27.51
CA PRO A 462 21.44 6.16 -26.40
C PRO A 462 21.42 7.65 -26.77
N ASN A 463 21.12 7.98 -28.01
CA ASN A 463 20.98 9.37 -28.48
C ASN A 463 19.57 9.68 -29.00
N HIS A 464 18.59 8.79 -28.72
CA HIS A 464 17.24 8.90 -29.27
C HIS A 464 16.15 8.87 -28.16
N PRO A 465 15.89 9.99 -27.48
CA PRO A 465 15.06 10.02 -26.25
C PRO A 465 13.59 9.62 -26.46
N GLU A 466 13.13 9.39 -27.66
CA GLU A 466 11.75 8.95 -27.92
C GLU A 466 11.59 7.42 -27.80
N ASP A 467 12.66 6.64 -27.80
CA ASP A 467 12.57 5.19 -27.66
C ASP A 467 12.26 4.76 -26.23
N GLY A 468 12.60 5.57 -25.22
CA GLY A 468 12.11 5.39 -23.84
C GLY A 468 10.58 5.41 -23.71
N LYS A 469 9.90 6.10 -24.62
CA LYS A 469 8.42 6.14 -24.71
C LYS A 469 7.85 5.04 -25.60
N ALA A 470 8.68 4.41 -26.44
CA ALA A 470 8.24 3.35 -27.34
C ALA A 470 7.82 2.11 -26.57
N ALA A 471 6.89 1.35 -27.13
CA ALA A 471 6.36 0.14 -26.52
C ALA A 471 6.10 -0.91 -27.59
N ASP A 472 7.00 -1.88 -27.68
CA ASP A 472 6.75 -3.14 -28.41
C ASP A 472 5.99 -4.15 -27.52
N SER A 473 5.79 -3.81 -26.26
CA SER A 473 5.10 -4.59 -25.23
C SER A 473 3.91 -3.83 -24.64
N GLN A 474 3.42 -4.29 -23.50
CA GLN A 474 2.40 -3.59 -22.71
C GLN A 474 2.99 -2.38 -21.95
N TYR A 475 4.31 -2.34 -21.76
CA TYR A 475 5.06 -1.30 -21.05
C TYR A 475 5.99 -0.56 -22.01
N THR A 476 6.26 0.70 -21.72
CA THR A 476 7.31 1.46 -22.42
C THR A 476 8.70 0.92 -22.06
N ASN A 477 9.72 1.24 -22.87
CA ASN A 477 11.09 0.77 -22.59
C ASN A 477 11.59 1.31 -21.25
N LEU A 478 11.31 2.57 -20.90
CA LEU A 478 11.61 3.11 -19.57
C LEU A 478 10.93 2.30 -18.45
N GLU A 479 9.66 1.91 -18.61
CA GLU A 479 8.97 1.08 -17.62
C GLU A 479 9.58 -0.31 -17.53
N ILE A 480 10.05 -0.89 -18.64
CA ILE A 480 10.76 -2.18 -18.66
C ILE A 480 12.04 -2.06 -17.82
N TYR A 481 12.89 -1.06 -18.12
CA TYR A 481 14.09 -0.80 -17.33
C TYR A 481 13.80 -0.65 -15.83
N LEU A 482 12.87 0.22 -15.48
CA LEU A 482 12.51 0.45 -14.07
C LEU A 482 11.97 -0.80 -13.35
N ASN A 483 11.31 -1.70 -14.08
CA ASN A 483 10.77 -2.94 -13.53
C ASN A 483 11.85 -4.03 -13.39
N GLU A 484 12.82 -4.09 -14.29
CA GLU A 484 13.96 -5.00 -14.20
C GLU A 484 14.81 -4.76 -12.95
N LEU A 485 14.97 -3.49 -12.53
CA LEU A 485 15.68 -3.14 -11.29
C LEU A 485 15.13 -3.87 -10.05
N VAL A 486 13.85 -4.25 -10.08
CA VAL A 486 13.14 -4.84 -8.94
C VAL A 486 12.47 -6.18 -9.26
N GLU A 487 12.77 -6.78 -10.42
CA GLU A 487 12.14 -8.02 -10.90
C GLU A 487 12.28 -9.17 -9.91
N LYS A 488 13.48 -9.31 -9.31
CA LYS A 488 13.74 -10.36 -8.32
C LYS A 488 12.85 -10.20 -7.08
N ILE A 489 12.72 -8.99 -6.56
CA ILE A 489 11.85 -8.70 -5.41
C ILE A 489 10.40 -9.04 -5.78
N THR A 490 9.93 -8.51 -6.92
CA THR A 490 8.56 -8.74 -7.41
C THR A 490 8.24 -10.23 -7.58
N THR A 491 9.18 -11.03 -8.05
CA THR A 491 9.00 -12.47 -8.22
C THR A 491 8.99 -13.21 -6.89
N ASP A 492 9.95 -12.92 -6.03
CA ASP A 492 10.14 -13.65 -4.78
C ASP A 492 9.03 -13.36 -3.76
N GLN A 493 8.57 -12.11 -3.67
CA GLN A 493 7.51 -11.72 -2.74
C GLN A 493 6.17 -12.42 -3.00
N MET A 494 5.89 -12.78 -4.26
CA MET A 494 4.66 -13.45 -4.66
C MET A 494 4.72 -14.98 -4.48
N ALA A 495 5.90 -15.53 -4.20
CA ALA A 495 6.10 -16.97 -4.12
C ALA A 495 5.28 -17.61 -2.98
N GLY A 496 4.55 -18.68 -3.27
CA GLY A 496 3.66 -19.38 -2.33
C GLY A 496 2.24 -18.84 -2.32
N GLY A 497 2.00 -17.62 -2.77
CA GLY A 497 0.68 -17.03 -2.82
C GLY A 497 -0.20 -17.54 -3.98
N VAL A 498 -1.50 -17.30 -3.85
CA VAL A 498 -2.49 -17.59 -4.89
C VAL A 498 -3.19 -16.30 -5.27
N VAL A 499 -3.19 -15.96 -6.55
CA VAL A 499 -3.92 -14.78 -7.05
C VAL A 499 -5.42 -15.03 -6.94
N LEU A 500 -6.08 -14.24 -6.12
CA LEU A 500 -7.52 -14.25 -5.92
C LEU A 500 -8.13 -12.93 -6.41
N SER A 501 -9.32 -13.00 -6.97
CA SER A 501 -10.18 -11.84 -7.23
C SER A 501 -11.62 -12.23 -6.91
N GLY A 502 -12.43 -11.27 -6.47
CA GLY A 502 -13.83 -11.49 -6.17
C GLY A 502 -14.68 -10.38 -6.78
N GLN A 503 -15.29 -10.65 -7.92
CA GLN A 503 -16.37 -9.80 -8.41
C GLN A 503 -17.70 -10.37 -7.92
N GLN A 504 -18.54 -9.55 -7.28
CA GLN A 504 -19.92 -9.93 -7.01
C GLN A 504 -20.70 -9.97 -8.32
N THR A 505 -20.62 -11.07 -9.03
CA THR A 505 -21.65 -11.42 -10.00
C THR A 505 -22.69 -12.22 -9.25
N THR A 506 -23.88 -11.66 -9.07
CA THR A 506 -25.13 -12.33 -8.65
C THR A 506 -24.98 -13.81 -8.23
N GLY A 507 -24.38 -14.07 -7.05
CA GLY A 507 -24.52 -15.34 -6.35
C GLY A 507 -23.45 -16.42 -6.54
N ILE A 508 -22.43 -16.25 -7.37
CA ILE A 508 -21.35 -17.26 -7.51
C ILE A 508 -19.99 -16.54 -7.58
N ILE A 509 -19.16 -16.74 -6.55
CA ILE A 509 -17.74 -16.39 -6.62
C ILE A 509 -17.05 -17.49 -7.41
N VAL A 510 -16.59 -17.17 -8.61
CA VAL A 510 -15.68 -18.04 -9.36
C VAL A 510 -14.26 -17.54 -9.08
N PRO A 511 -13.39 -18.31 -8.42
CA PRO A 511 -12.00 -17.93 -8.28
C PRO A 511 -11.37 -17.84 -9.67
N PHE A 512 -11.01 -16.67 -10.10
CA PHE A 512 -10.27 -16.49 -11.35
C PHE A 512 -8.79 -16.73 -11.06
N ARG A 513 -8.27 -17.89 -11.45
CA ARG A 513 -6.83 -18.14 -11.46
C ARG A 513 -6.23 -17.40 -12.65
N SER A 514 -5.72 -16.20 -12.45
CA SER A 514 -4.81 -15.63 -13.44
C SER A 514 -3.49 -16.40 -13.37
N ARG A 515 -3.05 -16.90 -14.51
CA ARG A 515 -1.75 -17.56 -14.63
C ARG A 515 -0.70 -16.47 -14.80
N ILE A 516 0.09 -16.20 -13.75
CA ILE A 516 1.44 -15.69 -13.94
C ILE A 516 2.28 -16.94 -14.24
N PHE A 517 2.89 -16.99 -15.41
CA PHE A 517 3.66 -18.13 -15.86
C PHE A 517 5.01 -18.19 -15.15
N PRO A 518 5.30 -19.25 -14.39
CA PRO A 518 6.66 -19.70 -14.38
C PRO A 518 6.84 -20.55 -15.65
N THR A 519 7.80 -20.21 -16.48
CA THR A 519 8.31 -21.04 -17.55
C THR A 519 9.02 -22.28 -16.98
N SER A 520 8.32 -23.09 -16.20
CA SER A 520 8.82 -24.41 -15.82
C SER A 520 8.05 -25.44 -16.61
N ASN A 521 8.74 -26.18 -17.47
CA ASN A 521 8.25 -27.36 -18.18
C ASN A 521 7.88 -28.51 -17.23
N ARG A 522 7.30 -28.20 -16.08
CA ARG A 522 6.87 -29.20 -15.10
C ARG A 522 5.60 -29.86 -15.56
N VAL A 523 5.57 -31.17 -15.50
CA VAL A 523 4.48 -32.02 -15.93
C VAL A 523 3.79 -32.61 -14.71
N TYR A 524 2.47 -32.50 -14.64
CA TYR A 524 1.68 -33.01 -13.51
C TYR A 524 0.63 -34.00 -14.00
N THR A 525 0.31 -35.01 -13.21
CA THR A 525 -0.84 -35.89 -13.42
C THR A 525 -2.15 -35.13 -13.11
N LEU A 526 -3.30 -35.72 -13.46
CA LEU A 526 -4.61 -35.11 -13.17
C LEU A 526 -4.92 -34.95 -11.68
N ASN A 527 -4.25 -35.70 -10.82
CA ASN A 527 -4.37 -35.58 -9.35
C ASN A 527 -3.32 -34.63 -8.73
N GLY A 528 -2.57 -33.88 -9.55
CA GLY A 528 -1.62 -32.86 -9.09
C GLY A 528 -0.20 -33.37 -8.76
N SER A 529 0.10 -34.64 -8.91
CA SER A 529 1.46 -35.17 -8.66
C SER A 529 2.40 -34.79 -9.80
N GLN A 530 3.56 -34.23 -9.50
CA GLN A 530 4.59 -33.92 -10.50
C GLN A 530 5.23 -35.21 -11.03
N VAL A 531 5.37 -35.30 -12.35
CA VAL A 531 5.96 -36.47 -13.05
C VAL A 531 7.07 -36.06 -14.02
N GLY A 532 7.97 -36.96 -14.29
CA GLY A 532 9.07 -36.73 -15.22
C GLY A 532 8.67 -36.92 -16.70
N ALA A 533 9.61 -36.59 -17.60
CA ALA A 533 9.41 -36.63 -19.05
C ALA A 533 9.03 -38.04 -19.61
N ASN A 534 9.30 -39.09 -18.86
CA ASN A 534 9.02 -40.48 -19.29
C ASN A 534 7.66 -41.01 -18.80
N TYR A 535 6.84 -40.18 -18.13
CA TYR A 535 5.51 -40.60 -17.70
C TYR A 535 4.58 -40.74 -18.91
N LYS A 536 3.89 -41.87 -19.00
CA LYS A 536 2.91 -42.12 -20.07
C LYS A 536 1.49 -41.99 -19.52
N GLY A 537 0.70 -41.14 -20.14
CA GLY A 537 -0.68 -40.91 -19.71
C GLY A 537 -1.17 -39.49 -19.93
N VAL A 538 -2.31 -39.16 -19.31
CA VAL A 538 -2.86 -37.80 -19.36
C VAL A 538 -2.17 -36.92 -18.33
N VAL A 539 -1.58 -35.84 -18.79
CA VAL A 539 -0.81 -34.90 -17.97
C VAL A 539 -1.28 -33.45 -18.15
N ILE A 540 -0.95 -32.61 -17.20
CA ILE A 540 -1.13 -31.16 -17.27
C ILE A 540 0.24 -30.52 -17.46
N VAL A 541 0.42 -29.81 -18.57
CA VAL A 541 1.62 -29.06 -18.88
C VAL A 541 1.21 -27.61 -19.15
N ASN A 542 1.77 -26.68 -18.43
CA ASN A 542 1.39 -25.25 -18.53
C ASN A 542 -0.13 -25.06 -18.44
N GLY A 543 -0.79 -25.84 -17.54
CA GLY A 543 -2.23 -25.84 -17.31
C GLY A 543 -3.08 -26.39 -18.46
N GLN A 544 -2.51 -26.94 -19.49
CA GLN A 544 -3.22 -27.61 -20.55
C GLN A 544 -3.13 -29.13 -20.39
N LYS A 545 -4.25 -29.79 -20.61
CA LYS A 545 -4.33 -31.27 -20.63
C LYS A 545 -3.68 -31.81 -21.91
N LYS A 546 -2.69 -32.65 -21.76
CA LYS A 546 -1.98 -33.33 -22.89
C LYS A 546 -1.89 -34.84 -22.65
N ILE A 547 -1.81 -35.61 -23.72
CA ILE A 547 -1.50 -37.03 -23.63
C ILE A 547 0.00 -37.17 -23.90
N GLN A 548 0.73 -37.66 -22.92
CA GLN A 548 2.15 -37.98 -23.03
C GLN A 548 2.24 -39.48 -23.36
N LYS A 549 2.73 -39.79 -24.55
CA LYS A 549 2.79 -41.18 -25.12
C LYS A 549 4.08 -41.92 -24.74
#